data_5ec34b9d7a4c5005e9c35595a42c40ec
#
_entry.id   5ec34b9d7a4c5005e9c35595a42c40ec
#
_cell.length_a   1.000
_cell.length_b   1.000
_cell.length_c   1.000
_cell.angle_alpha   90.00
_cell.angle_beta   90.00
_cell.angle_gamma   90.00
#
_symmetry.space_group_name_H-M   'P 1'
#
loop_
_entity.id
_entity.type
_entity.pdbx_description
1 polymer ?
#
loop_
_entity_poly.entity_id
_entity_poly.type
_entity_poly.pdbx_seq_one_letter_code
_entity_poly.pdbx_strand_id
1 'polypeptide(L)'
;MNIAITSGYVVPVDGDPIDGGTVLIQDGKIVAVGRDVDIPDGVQVVDAQGGWVLPGFVEAHGHLGVHEEADGWAGQDTNEMTDPNGARLRALDAINPGDLGFADALSGGVTTAVIKPGSGNPIGGQTVAVKCWGRTVEEMLVREPVSVKSALGENPKRVYGDQKKLPSTRQGVAAVIRDAFRKAQDYQARRDHAAAEGKPFDRDSTLEILGRVLDGELPWCQHTHRADDIVTALRLADEFGYRVIINHGTEGHLIADVLAERQIPVIIGPLFTSRSKVELRNRSLRNPGILARAGVELAITTDHPVVPPASPRRRGFAPVRTDHEAPRDPGPSNRRPAGPAPW
;
A
#
# COMPACT_ATOMS: atom_id res chain seq x y z
N MET A 1 -27.34 11.68 5.43
CA MET A 1 -27.06 11.98 6.87
C MET A 1 -26.24 13.25 6.90
N ASN A 2 -26.66 14.24 7.70
CA ASN A 2 -25.99 15.53 7.82
C ASN A 2 -25.36 15.64 9.21
N ILE A 3 -24.07 15.90 9.29
CA ILE A 3 -23.29 15.93 10.53
C ILE A 3 -22.39 17.16 10.52
N ALA A 4 -22.32 17.86 11.66
CA ALA A 4 -21.29 18.85 11.92
C ALA A 4 -20.39 18.36 13.08
N ILE A 5 -19.09 18.25 12.84
CA ILE A 5 -18.09 17.96 13.86
C ILE A 5 -17.52 19.30 14.30
N THR A 6 -17.75 19.71 15.54
CA THR A 6 -17.40 21.04 16.06
C THR A 6 -16.30 20.99 17.11
N SER A 7 -15.72 22.14 17.44
CA SER A 7 -14.73 22.31 18.51
C SER A 7 -13.51 21.36 18.37
N GLY A 8 -13.12 21.04 17.14
CA GLY A 8 -12.02 20.12 16.89
C GLY A 8 -10.70 20.81 16.54
N TYR A 9 -9.56 20.15 16.81
CA TYR A 9 -8.31 20.47 16.16
C TYR A 9 -8.30 19.78 14.80
N VAL A 10 -8.81 20.49 13.76
CA VAL A 10 -9.00 19.94 12.43
C VAL A 10 -7.69 19.97 11.65
N VAL A 11 -7.25 18.79 11.16
CA VAL A 11 -6.05 18.64 10.32
C VAL A 11 -6.49 18.20 8.92
N PRO A 12 -6.69 19.13 7.97
CA PRO A 12 -7.23 18.81 6.65
C PRO A 12 -6.23 18.07 5.76
N VAL A 13 -4.96 18.02 6.13
CA VAL A 13 -3.80 17.48 5.39
C VAL A 13 -3.40 18.36 4.21
N ASP A 14 -4.37 18.89 3.47
CA ASP A 14 -4.15 19.90 2.42
C ASP A 14 -4.50 21.28 3.00
N GLY A 15 -3.52 21.93 3.60
CA GLY A 15 -3.65 23.20 4.30
C GLY A 15 -3.26 23.14 5.78
N ASP A 16 -3.30 24.32 6.45
CA ASP A 16 -2.90 24.43 7.84
C ASP A 16 -3.96 23.84 8.79
N PRO A 17 -3.54 23.30 9.95
CA PRO A 17 -4.47 22.87 10.99
C PRO A 17 -5.32 24.03 11.52
N ILE A 18 -6.58 23.74 11.86
CA ILE A 18 -7.57 24.70 12.33
C ILE A 18 -7.93 24.35 13.78
N ASP A 19 -7.49 25.16 14.73
CA ASP A 19 -7.85 25.02 16.13
C ASP A 19 -9.27 25.54 16.37
N GLY A 20 -10.10 24.79 17.11
CA GLY A 20 -11.52 25.07 17.31
C GLY A 20 -12.34 24.97 16.02
N GLY A 21 -11.86 24.19 15.04
CA GLY A 21 -12.48 24.06 13.73
C GLY A 21 -13.76 23.23 13.73
N THR A 22 -14.55 23.43 12.68
CA THR A 22 -15.77 22.68 12.36
C THR A 22 -15.65 22.04 11.00
N VAL A 23 -16.12 20.79 10.88
CA VAL A 23 -16.29 20.07 9.60
C VAL A 23 -17.78 19.80 9.40
N LEU A 24 -18.37 20.39 8.36
CA LEU A 24 -19.77 20.16 7.99
C LEU A 24 -19.87 19.13 6.86
N ILE A 25 -20.66 18.10 7.11
CA ILE A 25 -20.91 17.00 6.17
C ILE A 25 -22.39 16.98 5.81
N GLN A 26 -22.70 17.05 4.52
CA GLN A 26 -24.06 16.93 3.99
C GLN A 26 -24.08 15.90 2.87
N ASP A 27 -25.05 15.01 2.90
CA ASP A 27 -25.22 13.93 1.90
C ASP A 27 -23.96 13.12 1.65
N GLY A 28 -23.21 12.83 2.73
CA GLY A 28 -21.97 12.05 2.70
C GLY A 28 -20.76 12.79 2.13
N LYS A 29 -20.85 14.12 1.93
CA LYS A 29 -19.75 14.94 1.43
C LYS A 29 -19.39 16.05 2.41
N ILE A 30 -18.11 16.34 2.55
CA ILE A 30 -17.64 17.52 3.26
C ILE A 30 -17.99 18.75 2.42
N VAL A 31 -18.83 19.65 2.96
CA VAL A 31 -19.27 20.86 2.28
C VAL A 31 -18.61 22.12 2.82
N ALA A 32 -18.13 22.10 4.06
CA ALA A 32 -17.37 23.20 4.65
C ALA A 32 -16.38 22.70 5.72
N VAL A 33 -15.25 23.39 5.83
CA VAL A 33 -14.23 23.20 6.87
C VAL A 33 -13.72 24.58 7.27
N GLY A 34 -13.77 24.93 8.56
CA GLY A 34 -13.33 26.25 9.03
C GLY A 34 -13.64 26.47 10.49
N ARG A 35 -13.33 27.65 11.02
CA ARG A 35 -13.75 28.08 12.36
C ARG A 35 -15.20 28.54 12.38
N ASP A 36 -15.54 29.41 11.44
CA ASP A 36 -16.83 30.08 11.36
C ASP A 36 -17.70 29.41 10.29
N VAL A 37 -18.10 28.15 10.55
CA VAL A 37 -18.97 27.38 9.65
C VAL A 37 -20.40 27.48 10.14
N ASP A 38 -21.30 28.03 9.31
CA ASP A 38 -22.74 28.04 9.59
C ASP A 38 -23.27 26.59 9.56
N ILE A 39 -23.88 26.18 10.66
CA ILE A 39 -24.50 24.87 10.81
C ILE A 39 -26.00 25.00 10.62
N PRO A 40 -26.59 24.43 9.56
CA PRO A 40 -28.03 24.50 9.32
C PRO A 40 -28.83 23.79 10.42
N ASP A 41 -30.10 24.24 10.62
CA ASP A 41 -31.00 23.58 11.53
C ASP A 41 -31.21 22.10 11.18
N GLY A 42 -31.33 21.25 12.21
CA GLY A 42 -31.55 19.81 12.03
C GLY A 42 -30.30 18.97 11.66
N VAL A 43 -29.13 19.59 11.58
CA VAL A 43 -27.86 18.86 11.43
C VAL A 43 -27.45 18.24 12.77
N GLN A 44 -27.07 16.97 12.79
CA GLN A 44 -26.52 16.32 13.97
C GLN A 44 -25.15 16.94 14.32
N VAL A 45 -25.03 17.46 15.55
CA VAL A 45 -23.75 18.02 16.01
C VAL A 45 -22.99 16.99 16.85
N VAL A 46 -21.71 16.82 16.55
CA VAL A 46 -20.75 16.01 17.29
C VAL A 46 -19.67 16.96 17.82
N ASP A 47 -19.60 17.16 19.12
CA ASP A 47 -18.55 17.97 19.75
C ASP A 47 -17.27 17.15 19.89
N ALA A 48 -16.21 17.56 19.21
CA ALA A 48 -14.89 16.92 19.27
C ALA A 48 -14.12 17.26 20.56
N GLN A 49 -14.57 18.22 21.37
CA GLN A 49 -13.99 18.57 22.67
C GLN A 49 -12.47 18.86 22.59
N GLY A 50 -12.03 19.55 21.58
CA GLY A 50 -10.61 19.80 21.31
C GLY A 50 -9.84 18.60 20.76
N GLY A 51 -10.51 17.48 20.50
CA GLY A 51 -9.91 16.29 19.89
C GLY A 51 -9.48 16.54 18.44
N TRP A 52 -8.56 15.71 17.95
CA TRP A 52 -8.10 15.79 16.58
C TRP A 52 -9.16 15.25 15.61
N VAL A 53 -9.46 16.04 14.59
CA VAL A 53 -10.36 15.68 13.50
C VAL A 53 -9.53 15.57 12.22
N LEU A 54 -9.41 14.35 11.71
CA LEU A 54 -8.62 14.01 10.54
C LEU A 54 -9.49 13.35 9.46
N PRO A 55 -9.09 13.43 8.19
CA PRO A 55 -9.61 12.51 7.17
C PRO A 55 -9.38 11.06 7.59
N GLY A 56 -10.30 10.17 7.23
CA GLY A 56 -10.09 8.73 7.43
C GLY A 56 -8.82 8.26 6.74
N PHE A 57 -8.04 7.44 7.44
CA PHE A 57 -6.78 6.93 6.90
C PHE A 57 -7.03 5.97 5.72
N VAL A 58 -6.06 5.97 4.79
CA VAL A 58 -6.02 5.04 3.66
C VAL A 58 -4.86 4.07 3.89
N GLU A 59 -5.20 2.78 4.06
CA GLU A 59 -4.20 1.72 4.08
C GLU A 59 -3.78 1.39 2.64
N ALA A 60 -2.53 1.71 2.30
CA ALA A 60 -2.04 1.60 0.92
C ALA A 60 -1.68 0.15 0.52
N HIS A 61 -1.56 -0.77 1.47
CA HIS A 61 -1.20 -2.17 1.22
C HIS A 61 -1.63 -3.07 2.37
N GLY A 62 -2.57 -3.95 2.12
CA GLY A 62 -3.02 -4.96 3.07
C GLY A 62 -3.75 -6.10 2.39
N HIS A 63 -4.16 -7.07 3.19
CA HIS A 63 -4.82 -8.30 2.73
C HIS A 63 -6.18 -8.51 3.42
N LEU A 64 -6.83 -7.43 3.91
CA LEU A 64 -8.15 -7.49 4.54
C LEU A 64 -9.15 -8.22 3.64
N GLY A 65 -9.91 -9.11 4.22
CA GLY A 65 -10.93 -9.89 3.54
C GLY A 65 -10.43 -11.01 2.61
N VAL A 66 -9.18 -10.94 2.11
CA VAL A 66 -8.53 -12.05 1.36
C VAL A 66 -7.58 -12.87 2.24
N HIS A 67 -7.32 -12.39 3.45
CA HIS A 67 -6.73 -13.10 4.57
C HIS A 67 -7.56 -12.78 5.79
N GLU A 68 -8.53 -13.64 6.08
CA GLU A 68 -9.49 -13.39 7.16
C GLU A 68 -8.83 -13.46 8.53
N GLU A 69 -9.31 -12.66 9.48
CA GLU A 69 -8.88 -12.66 10.88
C GLU A 69 -9.46 -13.90 11.61
N ALA A 70 -8.98 -15.07 11.22
CA ALA A 70 -9.30 -16.35 11.83
C ALA A 70 -8.21 -17.39 11.56
N ASP A 71 -8.09 -18.38 12.42
CA ASP A 71 -7.23 -19.54 12.17
C ASP A 71 -7.84 -20.48 11.15
N GLY A 72 -7.06 -20.89 10.17
CA GLY A 72 -7.43 -21.94 9.25
C GLY A 72 -7.20 -21.62 7.78
N TRP A 73 -7.06 -22.66 6.99
CA TRP A 73 -6.75 -22.56 5.58
C TRP A 73 -7.89 -21.93 4.76
N ALA A 74 -9.13 -22.15 5.14
CA ALA A 74 -10.30 -21.74 4.36
C ALA A 74 -10.46 -20.22 4.21
N GLY A 75 -9.91 -19.42 5.15
CA GLY A 75 -9.92 -17.97 5.08
C GLY A 75 -8.66 -17.35 4.44
N GLN A 76 -7.84 -18.13 3.73
CA GLN A 76 -6.55 -17.69 3.21
C GLN A 76 -6.50 -17.71 1.68
N ASP A 77 -7.10 -16.71 1.05
CA ASP A 77 -7.11 -16.52 -0.40
C ASP A 77 -6.07 -15.52 -0.91
N THR A 78 -5.06 -15.26 -0.08
CA THR A 78 -4.03 -14.25 -0.38
C THR A 78 -3.14 -14.62 -1.55
N ASN A 79 -2.84 -15.91 -1.75
CA ASN A 79 -1.87 -16.37 -2.75
C ASN A 79 -2.38 -17.58 -3.52
N GLU A 80 -2.50 -17.46 -4.83
CA GLU A 80 -2.66 -18.59 -5.75
C GLU A 80 -1.27 -19.16 -6.08
N MET A 81 -0.85 -20.21 -5.37
CA MET A 81 0.52 -20.73 -5.43
C MET A 81 0.74 -21.81 -6.49
N THR A 82 -0.19 -22.00 -7.42
CA THR A 82 -0.11 -23.06 -8.46
C THR A 82 0.38 -22.54 -9.81
N ASP A 83 0.26 -21.24 -10.07
CA ASP A 83 0.73 -20.56 -11.28
C ASP A 83 1.55 -19.31 -10.90
N PRO A 84 2.82 -19.18 -11.35
CA PRO A 84 3.65 -18.01 -11.04
C PRO A 84 3.15 -16.70 -11.68
N ASN A 85 2.24 -16.76 -12.66
CA ASN A 85 1.64 -15.60 -13.32
C ASN A 85 0.13 -15.52 -13.10
N GLY A 86 -0.26 -14.87 -12.01
CA GLY A 86 -1.64 -14.60 -11.65
C GLY A 86 -2.18 -13.25 -12.17
N ALA A 87 -1.63 -12.63 -13.21
CA ALA A 87 -2.03 -11.27 -13.64
C ALA A 87 -3.54 -11.12 -13.87
N ARG A 88 -4.22 -12.17 -14.36
CA ARG A 88 -5.68 -12.19 -14.56
C ARG A 88 -6.51 -12.22 -13.26
N LEU A 89 -5.91 -12.64 -12.15
CA LEU A 89 -6.61 -12.78 -10.87
C LEU A 89 -6.95 -11.40 -10.31
N ARG A 90 -8.11 -11.30 -9.69
CA ARG A 90 -8.64 -10.06 -9.13
C ARG A 90 -8.81 -10.25 -7.62
N ALA A 91 -8.17 -9.42 -6.82
CA ALA A 91 -8.36 -9.46 -5.36
C ALA A 91 -9.83 -9.27 -4.97
N LEU A 92 -10.61 -8.52 -5.76
CA LEU A 92 -12.04 -8.28 -5.57
C LEU A 92 -12.84 -9.57 -5.40
N ASP A 93 -12.50 -10.61 -6.17
CA ASP A 93 -13.26 -11.86 -6.22
C ASP A 93 -13.08 -12.73 -4.97
N ALA A 94 -12.09 -12.41 -4.12
CA ALA A 94 -11.76 -13.15 -2.90
C ALA A 94 -12.05 -12.37 -1.60
N ILE A 95 -12.56 -11.13 -1.68
CA ILE A 95 -12.84 -10.33 -0.48
C ILE A 95 -14.09 -10.84 0.22
N ASN A 96 -13.94 -11.23 1.49
CA ASN A 96 -15.05 -11.41 2.41
C ASN A 96 -15.38 -10.10 3.15
N PRO A 97 -16.51 -9.41 2.84
CA PRO A 97 -16.90 -8.18 3.54
C PRO A 97 -17.18 -8.37 5.03
N GLY A 98 -17.45 -9.60 5.47
CA GLY A 98 -17.72 -9.95 6.86
C GLY A 98 -16.45 -10.21 7.70
N ASP A 99 -15.25 -10.09 7.11
CA ASP A 99 -14.00 -10.26 7.85
C ASP A 99 -13.85 -9.24 8.98
N LEU A 100 -13.50 -9.74 10.17
CA LEU A 100 -13.29 -8.93 11.38
C LEU A 100 -12.20 -7.85 11.19
N GLY A 101 -11.22 -8.10 10.33
CA GLY A 101 -10.16 -7.17 10.01
C GLY A 101 -10.67 -5.81 9.51
N PHE A 102 -11.83 -5.73 8.85
CA PHE A 102 -12.44 -4.47 8.44
C PHE A 102 -12.95 -3.65 9.64
N ALA A 103 -13.57 -4.31 10.62
CA ALA A 103 -14.02 -3.65 11.85
C ALA A 103 -12.81 -3.13 12.67
N ASP A 104 -11.74 -3.91 12.73
CA ASP A 104 -10.48 -3.53 13.36
C ASP A 104 -9.84 -2.33 12.65
N ALA A 105 -9.80 -2.34 11.33
CA ALA A 105 -9.32 -1.22 10.53
C ALA A 105 -10.09 0.07 10.82
N LEU A 106 -11.43 0.02 10.83
CA LEU A 106 -12.29 1.15 11.19
C LEU A 106 -12.02 1.65 12.61
N SER A 107 -11.85 0.76 13.59
CA SER A 107 -11.54 1.14 14.97
C SER A 107 -10.21 1.89 15.09
N GLY A 108 -9.27 1.61 14.19
CA GLY A 108 -8.00 2.31 14.02
C GLY A 108 -8.08 3.61 13.21
N GLY A 109 -9.25 3.95 12.67
CA GLY A 109 -9.45 5.12 11.81
C GLY A 109 -9.13 4.90 10.34
N VAL A 110 -8.86 3.66 9.92
CA VAL A 110 -8.66 3.30 8.51
C VAL A 110 -10.02 3.11 7.85
N THR A 111 -10.39 4.01 6.95
CA THR A 111 -11.71 4.03 6.28
C THR A 111 -11.67 3.49 4.86
N THR A 112 -10.49 3.39 4.29
CA THR A 112 -10.27 2.89 2.92
C THR A 112 -9.00 2.03 2.91
N ALA A 113 -9.04 0.90 2.23
CA ALA A 113 -7.88 0.01 2.10
C ALA A 113 -7.66 -0.40 0.64
N VAL A 114 -6.40 -0.50 0.25
CA VAL A 114 -5.99 -1.12 -1.02
C VAL A 114 -5.66 -2.57 -0.76
N ILE A 115 -6.60 -3.45 -1.12
CA ILE A 115 -6.47 -4.89 -0.97
C ILE A 115 -5.65 -5.45 -2.13
N LYS A 116 -4.66 -6.24 -1.79
CA LYS A 116 -3.71 -6.81 -2.75
C LYS A 116 -3.58 -8.32 -2.57
N PRO A 117 -3.31 -9.06 -3.64
CA PRO A 117 -2.77 -10.40 -3.51
C PRO A 117 -1.45 -10.38 -2.72
N GLY A 118 -1.09 -11.50 -2.12
CA GLY A 118 0.16 -11.67 -1.39
C GLY A 118 1.40 -11.63 -2.28
N SER A 119 2.50 -12.06 -1.70
CA SER A 119 3.81 -12.05 -2.37
C SER A 119 4.34 -13.45 -2.70
N GLY A 120 3.47 -14.47 -2.69
CA GLY A 120 3.83 -15.84 -3.06
C GLY A 120 4.21 -15.99 -4.53
N ASN A 121 3.65 -15.15 -5.40
CA ASN A 121 3.85 -15.24 -6.85
C ASN A 121 4.75 -14.11 -7.37
N PRO A 122 5.59 -14.37 -8.41
CA PRO A 122 6.23 -13.31 -9.19
C PRO A 122 5.23 -12.27 -9.69
N ILE A 123 4.05 -12.70 -10.14
CA ILE A 123 2.93 -11.86 -10.57
C ILE A 123 1.68 -12.34 -9.83
N GLY A 124 1.21 -11.56 -8.85
CA GLY A 124 0.13 -11.95 -7.94
C GLY A 124 -1.26 -11.66 -8.49
N GLY A 125 -1.45 -10.54 -9.18
CA GLY A 125 -2.75 -10.16 -9.73
C GLY A 125 -3.15 -8.71 -9.48
N GLN A 126 -4.40 -8.41 -9.82
CA GLN A 126 -5.00 -7.08 -9.77
C GLN A 126 -5.40 -6.71 -8.34
N THR A 127 -5.15 -5.46 -7.98
CA THR A 127 -5.47 -4.91 -6.66
C THR A 127 -6.72 -4.06 -6.73
N VAL A 128 -7.38 -3.87 -5.60
CA VAL A 128 -8.64 -3.12 -5.49
C VAL A 128 -8.62 -2.18 -4.30
N ALA A 129 -9.21 -0.99 -4.45
CA ALA A 129 -9.45 -0.08 -3.34
C ALA A 129 -10.91 -0.22 -2.89
N VAL A 130 -11.11 -0.41 -1.59
CA VAL A 130 -12.43 -0.57 -0.97
C VAL A 130 -12.58 0.32 0.25
N LYS A 131 -13.81 0.73 0.57
CA LYS A 131 -14.17 1.23 1.90
C LYS A 131 -14.13 0.07 2.89
N CYS A 132 -13.69 0.35 4.11
CA CYS A 132 -13.71 -0.66 5.17
C CYS A 132 -15.12 -0.90 5.77
N TRP A 133 -16.16 -0.49 5.05
CA TRP A 133 -17.57 -0.61 5.45
C TRP A 133 -18.43 -0.93 4.24
N GLY A 134 -19.27 -1.95 4.36
CA GLY A 134 -20.26 -2.40 3.36
C GLY A 134 -20.72 -3.82 3.68
N ARG A 135 -21.85 -4.25 3.12
CA ARG A 135 -22.39 -5.61 3.29
C ARG A 135 -21.96 -6.53 2.15
N THR A 136 -21.68 -5.94 1.01
CA THR A 136 -21.16 -6.61 -0.18
C THR A 136 -19.93 -5.88 -0.68
N VAL A 137 -19.10 -6.57 -1.44
CA VAL A 137 -17.88 -5.95 -1.99
C VAL A 137 -18.20 -4.83 -2.97
N GLU A 138 -19.36 -4.88 -3.66
CA GLU A 138 -19.81 -3.83 -4.55
C GLU A 138 -20.16 -2.54 -3.78
N GLU A 139 -20.77 -2.65 -2.58
CA GLU A 139 -21.02 -1.50 -1.71
C GLU A 139 -19.71 -0.87 -1.20
N MET A 140 -18.65 -1.69 -1.04
CA MET A 140 -17.34 -1.25 -0.57
C MET A 140 -16.45 -0.69 -1.69
N LEU A 141 -16.72 -1.03 -2.94
CA LEU A 141 -15.84 -0.75 -4.07
C LEU A 141 -15.62 0.75 -4.29
N VAL A 142 -14.36 1.17 -4.31
CA VAL A 142 -13.93 2.53 -4.68
C VAL A 142 -13.33 2.55 -6.08
N ARG A 143 -12.42 1.62 -6.36
CA ARG A 143 -11.72 1.54 -7.65
C ARG A 143 -11.14 0.16 -7.89
N GLU A 144 -11.27 -0.34 -9.12
CA GLU A 144 -10.68 -1.58 -9.61
C GLU A 144 -10.37 -1.52 -11.12
N PRO A 145 -9.23 -2.05 -11.53
CA PRO A 145 -8.04 -2.31 -10.74
C PRO A 145 -7.31 -1.02 -10.33
N VAL A 146 -6.55 -1.06 -9.23
CA VAL A 146 -5.70 0.06 -8.79
C VAL A 146 -4.28 -0.12 -9.32
N SER A 147 -3.77 -1.35 -9.29
CA SER A 147 -2.42 -1.73 -9.72
C SER A 147 -2.35 -3.22 -10.01
N VAL A 148 -1.21 -3.70 -10.49
CA VAL A 148 -0.90 -5.13 -10.53
C VAL A 148 0.18 -5.44 -9.49
N LYS A 149 -0.12 -6.38 -8.57
CA LYS A 149 0.80 -6.85 -7.54
C LYS A 149 1.80 -7.84 -8.10
N SER A 150 3.05 -7.67 -7.70
CA SER A 150 4.18 -8.51 -8.08
C SER A 150 5.10 -8.72 -6.87
N ALA A 151 5.98 -9.72 -6.93
CA ALA A 151 6.98 -9.96 -5.90
C ALA A 151 8.33 -10.42 -6.48
N LEU A 152 9.38 -9.84 -5.93
CA LEU A 152 10.76 -10.33 -6.01
C LEU A 152 11.19 -10.86 -4.63
N GLY A 153 12.37 -11.45 -4.57
CA GLY A 153 12.98 -11.86 -3.32
C GLY A 153 12.64 -13.28 -2.90
N GLU A 154 12.52 -13.45 -1.59
CA GLU A 154 12.51 -14.77 -0.95
C GLU A 154 11.17 -15.50 -1.09
N ASN A 155 10.04 -14.79 -1.08
CA ASN A 155 8.73 -15.43 -1.03
C ASN A 155 8.41 -16.24 -2.29
N PRO A 156 8.43 -15.68 -3.53
CA PRO A 156 8.14 -16.48 -4.72
C PRO A 156 9.21 -17.56 -4.97
N LYS A 157 10.46 -17.26 -4.63
CA LYS A 157 11.54 -18.24 -4.71
C LYS A 157 11.27 -19.46 -3.83
N ARG A 158 10.78 -19.26 -2.60
CA ARG A 158 10.46 -20.35 -1.69
C ARG A 158 9.23 -21.13 -2.16
N VAL A 159 8.12 -20.45 -2.45
CA VAL A 159 6.85 -21.08 -2.85
C VAL A 159 7.04 -22.06 -4.00
N TYR A 160 7.72 -21.64 -5.06
CA TYR A 160 7.93 -22.51 -6.23
C TYR A 160 9.15 -23.43 -6.10
N GLY A 161 10.17 -23.00 -5.35
CA GLY A 161 11.34 -23.84 -5.05
C GLY A 161 10.96 -25.08 -4.22
N ASP A 162 10.07 -24.94 -3.24
CA ASP A 162 9.54 -26.06 -2.45
C ASP A 162 8.78 -27.06 -3.33
N GLN A 163 8.12 -26.59 -4.39
CA GLN A 163 7.44 -27.40 -5.41
C GLN A 163 8.40 -27.93 -6.50
N LYS A 164 9.70 -27.61 -6.43
CA LYS A 164 10.71 -27.94 -7.48
C LYS A 164 10.32 -27.38 -8.86
N LYS A 165 9.71 -26.21 -8.90
CA LYS A 165 9.27 -25.49 -10.10
C LYS A 165 10.01 -24.16 -10.25
N LEU A 166 9.93 -23.56 -11.44
CA LEU A 166 10.37 -22.19 -11.69
C LEU A 166 9.33 -21.20 -11.11
N PRO A 167 9.77 -20.15 -10.36
CA PRO A 167 11.14 -19.78 -10.01
C PRO A 167 11.61 -20.38 -8.68
N SER A 168 12.85 -20.82 -8.59
CA SER A 168 13.51 -21.22 -7.34
C SER A 168 14.70 -20.33 -6.97
N THR A 169 14.97 -19.30 -7.77
CA THR A 169 16.08 -18.35 -7.60
C THR A 169 15.62 -16.93 -7.91
N ARG A 170 16.35 -15.88 -7.43
CA ARG A 170 16.07 -14.48 -7.78
C ARG A 170 16.12 -14.23 -9.28
N GLN A 171 17.09 -14.81 -9.98
CA GLN A 171 17.16 -14.71 -11.44
C GLN A 171 15.96 -15.38 -12.12
N GLY A 172 15.46 -16.50 -11.58
CA GLY A 172 14.27 -17.17 -12.08
C GLY A 172 13.01 -16.33 -11.88
N VAL A 173 12.87 -15.62 -10.73
CA VAL A 173 11.75 -14.69 -10.49
C VAL A 173 11.75 -13.56 -11.52
N ALA A 174 12.91 -12.93 -11.74
CA ALA A 174 13.03 -11.87 -12.75
C ALA A 174 12.77 -12.39 -14.18
N ALA A 175 13.18 -13.64 -14.48
CA ALA A 175 12.90 -14.25 -15.78
C ALA A 175 11.40 -14.45 -16.02
N VAL A 176 10.65 -14.94 -15.03
CA VAL A 176 9.19 -15.11 -15.14
C VAL A 176 8.50 -13.78 -15.44
N ILE A 177 8.87 -12.71 -14.74
CA ILE A 177 8.30 -11.36 -14.97
C ILE A 177 8.65 -10.87 -16.38
N ARG A 178 9.91 -11.02 -16.78
CA ARG A 178 10.40 -10.61 -18.11
C ARG A 178 9.68 -11.32 -19.24
N ASP A 179 9.54 -12.65 -19.13
CA ASP A 179 8.86 -13.46 -20.13
C ASP A 179 7.37 -13.10 -20.23
N ALA A 180 6.72 -12.78 -19.11
CA ALA A 180 5.33 -12.34 -19.09
C ALA A 180 5.16 -11.01 -19.85
N PHE A 181 6.02 -10.03 -19.62
CA PHE A 181 5.96 -8.73 -20.32
C PHE A 181 6.30 -8.85 -21.81
N ARG A 182 7.28 -9.67 -22.19
CA ARG A 182 7.56 -9.92 -23.61
C ARG A 182 6.36 -10.52 -24.32
N LYS A 183 5.71 -11.52 -23.71
CA LYS A 183 4.47 -12.08 -24.25
C LYS A 183 3.37 -11.05 -24.38
N ALA A 184 3.26 -10.10 -23.43
CA ALA A 184 2.27 -9.03 -23.51
C ALA A 184 2.58 -8.05 -24.66
N GLN A 185 3.85 -7.69 -24.89
CA GLN A 185 4.25 -6.87 -26.04
C GLN A 185 3.92 -7.56 -27.36
N ASP A 186 4.27 -8.87 -27.49
CA ASP A 186 3.94 -9.65 -28.69
C ASP A 186 2.41 -9.77 -28.89
N TYR A 187 1.65 -9.88 -27.80
CA TYR A 187 0.18 -9.92 -27.85
C TYR A 187 -0.40 -8.62 -28.35
N GLN A 188 0.07 -7.47 -27.80
CA GLN A 188 -0.39 -6.14 -28.25
C GLN A 188 -0.09 -5.93 -29.74
N ALA A 189 1.13 -6.25 -30.18
CA ALA A 189 1.50 -6.13 -31.60
C ALA A 189 0.62 -6.97 -32.52
N ARG A 190 0.31 -8.22 -32.13
CA ARG A 190 -0.60 -9.09 -32.92
C ARG A 190 -2.06 -8.60 -32.90
N ARG A 191 -2.54 -8.10 -31.75
CA ARG A 191 -3.88 -7.52 -31.63
C ARG A 191 -4.05 -6.32 -32.55
N ASP A 192 -3.08 -5.41 -32.52
CA ASP A 192 -3.14 -4.17 -33.28
C ASP A 192 -3.04 -4.45 -34.79
N HIS A 193 -2.22 -5.45 -35.19
CA HIS A 193 -2.15 -5.90 -36.56
C HIS A 193 -3.48 -6.53 -37.02
N ALA A 194 -4.09 -7.40 -36.23
CA ALA A 194 -5.39 -7.99 -36.54
C ALA A 194 -6.51 -6.93 -36.67
N ALA A 195 -6.50 -5.93 -35.74
CA ALA A 195 -7.44 -4.81 -35.80
C ALA A 195 -7.29 -3.97 -37.09
N ALA A 196 -6.02 -3.70 -37.47
CA ALA A 196 -5.74 -2.96 -38.71
C ALA A 196 -6.21 -3.70 -39.99
N GLU A 197 -6.22 -5.03 -39.93
CA GLU A 197 -6.71 -5.89 -41.04
C GLU A 197 -8.19 -6.25 -40.93
N GLY A 198 -8.90 -5.82 -39.89
CA GLY A 198 -10.32 -6.17 -39.67
C GLY A 198 -10.53 -7.65 -39.34
N LYS A 199 -9.52 -8.34 -38.85
CA LYS A 199 -9.57 -9.77 -38.53
C LYS A 199 -9.98 -10.00 -37.06
N PRO A 200 -10.66 -11.12 -36.77
CA PRO A 200 -10.92 -11.54 -35.38
C PRO A 200 -9.60 -11.82 -34.63
N PHE A 201 -9.60 -11.58 -33.31
CA PHE A 201 -8.47 -11.80 -32.47
C PHE A 201 -8.91 -12.44 -31.15
N ASP A 202 -8.25 -13.52 -30.74
CA ASP A 202 -8.54 -14.22 -29.49
C ASP A 202 -7.98 -13.45 -28.29
N ARG A 203 -8.84 -13.22 -27.30
CA ARG A 203 -8.47 -12.48 -26.08
C ARG A 203 -7.73 -13.37 -25.09
N ASP A 204 -6.71 -12.78 -24.46
CA ASP A 204 -5.99 -13.35 -23.31
C ASP A 204 -6.01 -12.34 -22.14
N SER A 205 -6.84 -12.64 -21.13
CA SER A 205 -7.03 -11.75 -19.99
C SER A 205 -5.75 -11.50 -19.18
N THR A 206 -4.81 -12.44 -19.16
CA THR A 206 -3.51 -12.28 -18.51
C THR A 206 -2.66 -11.24 -19.23
N LEU A 207 -2.60 -11.37 -20.58
CA LEU A 207 -1.78 -10.48 -21.41
C LEU A 207 -2.42 -9.09 -21.57
N GLU A 208 -3.76 -8.99 -21.55
CA GLU A 208 -4.47 -7.72 -21.55
C GLU A 208 -4.14 -6.86 -20.32
N ILE A 209 -4.12 -7.45 -19.12
CA ILE A 209 -3.78 -6.73 -17.90
C ILE A 209 -2.31 -6.29 -17.91
N LEU A 210 -1.39 -7.16 -18.35
CA LEU A 210 0.02 -6.80 -18.48
C LEU A 210 0.21 -5.70 -19.54
N GLY A 211 -0.57 -5.72 -20.62
CA GLY A 211 -0.61 -4.67 -21.63
C GLY A 211 -0.98 -3.31 -21.04
N ARG A 212 -1.99 -3.24 -20.16
CA ARG A 212 -2.38 -2.01 -19.46
C ARG A 212 -1.27 -1.47 -18.55
N VAL A 213 -0.42 -2.35 -18.00
CA VAL A 213 0.78 -1.92 -17.25
C VAL A 213 1.81 -1.31 -18.20
N LEU A 214 2.05 -1.92 -19.36
CA LEU A 214 2.96 -1.40 -20.40
C LEU A 214 2.48 -0.06 -20.96
N ASP A 215 1.16 0.11 -21.12
CA ASP A 215 0.54 1.35 -21.61
C ASP A 215 0.55 2.47 -20.54
N GLY A 216 1.04 2.19 -19.33
CA GLY A 216 1.10 3.14 -18.22
C GLY A 216 -0.24 3.42 -17.54
N GLU A 217 -1.33 2.71 -17.89
CA GLU A 217 -2.62 2.86 -17.23
C GLU A 217 -2.58 2.38 -15.78
N LEU A 218 -1.94 1.24 -15.55
CA LEU A 218 -1.81 0.62 -14.23
C LEU A 218 -0.36 0.64 -13.75
N PRO A 219 -0.09 1.06 -12.52
CA PRO A 219 1.22 0.92 -11.93
C PRO A 219 1.50 -0.55 -11.57
N TRP A 220 2.78 -0.91 -11.64
CA TRP A 220 3.31 -2.19 -11.18
C TRP A 220 3.73 -2.09 -9.72
N CYS A 221 3.05 -2.78 -8.82
CA CYS A 221 3.25 -2.71 -7.38
C CYS A 221 4.15 -3.86 -6.91
N GLN A 222 5.44 -3.58 -6.74
CA GLN A 222 6.49 -4.57 -6.55
C GLN A 222 6.84 -4.80 -5.08
N HIS A 223 6.55 -5.98 -4.54
CA HIS A 223 7.08 -6.42 -3.25
C HIS A 223 8.59 -6.63 -3.33
N THR A 224 9.33 -5.91 -2.51
CA THR A 224 10.79 -6.04 -2.35
C THR A 224 11.22 -5.63 -0.95
N HIS A 225 12.20 -6.32 -0.40
CA HIS A 225 12.82 -5.96 0.88
C HIS A 225 14.25 -5.46 0.72
N ARG A 226 15.09 -6.22 0.01
CA ARG A 226 16.53 -5.98 -0.13
C ARG A 226 16.83 -4.91 -1.19
N ALA A 227 17.90 -4.16 -0.99
CA ALA A 227 18.36 -3.14 -1.93
C ALA A 227 18.66 -3.70 -3.32
N ASP A 228 19.28 -4.90 -3.41
CA ASP A 228 19.56 -5.56 -4.69
C ASP A 228 18.28 -6.02 -5.44
N ASP A 229 17.24 -6.46 -4.72
CA ASP A 229 15.94 -6.77 -5.31
C ASP A 229 15.20 -5.47 -5.74
N ILE A 230 15.31 -4.38 -4.98
CA ILE A 230 14.78 -3.07 -5.37
C ILE A 230 15.44 -2.60 -6.69
N VAL A 231 16.76 -2.64 -6.78
CA VAL A 231 17.48 -2.27 -8.01
C VAL A 231 17.10 -3.19 -9.18
N THR A 232 16.81 -4.46 -8.91
CA THR A 232 16.30 -5.38 -9.95
C THR A 232 14.89 -4.98 -10.43
N ALA A 233 14.01 -4.54 -9.51
CA ALA A 233 12.69 -4.02 -9.87
C ALA A 233 12.79 -2.77 -10.75
N LEU A 234 13.69 -1.84 -10.40
CA LEU A 234 13.94 -0.63 -11.18
C LEU A 234 14.47 -0.97 -12.58
N ARG A 235 15.37 -1.93 -12.68
CA ARG A 235 15.93 -2.39 -13.97
C ARG A 235 14.88 -3.03 -14.87
N LEU A 236 13.92 -3.79 -14.30
CA LEU A 236 12.79 -4.32 -15.05
C LEU A 236 11.84 -3.22 -15.51
N ALA A 237 11.60 -2.21 -14.64
CA ALA A 237 10.80 -1.05 -15.01
C ALA A 237 11.42 -0.27 -16.18
N ASP A 238 12.75 -0.11 -16.19
CA ASP A 238 13.47 0.52 -17.31
C ASP A 238 13.39 -0.30 -18.59
N GLU A 239 13.53 -1.63 -18.48
CA GLU A 239 13.50 -2.55 -19.64
C GLU A 239 12.16 -2.50 -20.38
N PHE A 240 11.04 -2.32 -19.65
CA PHE A 240 9.68 -2.38 -20.20
C PHE A 240 8.92 -1.04 -20.18
N GLY A 241 9.45 0.00 -19.57
CA GLY A 241 8.87 1.35 -19.56
C GLY A 241 7.64 1.52 -18.64
N TYR A 242 7.39 0.61 -17.69
CA TYR A 242 6.24 0.71 -16.82
C TYR A 242 6.52 1.53 -15.54
N ARG A 243 5.45 2.09 -14.95
CA ARG A 243 5.53 2.79 -13.66
C ARG A 243 5.59 1.77 -12.52
N VAL A 244 6.64 1.85 -11.68
CA VAL A 244 6.82 0.96 -10.53
C VAL A 244 6.53 1.70 -9.21
N ILE A 245 5.87 1.00 -8.28
CA ILE A 245 5.72 1.38 -6.87
C ILE A 245 6.37 0.29 -6.03
N ILE A 246 7.26 0.64 -5.12
CA ILE A 246 7.93 -0.33 -4.25
C ILE A 246 7.07 -0.57 -3.01
N ASN A 247 6.73 -1.81 -2.72
CA ASN A 247 6.16 -2.23 -1.44
C ASN A 247 7.25 -2.71 -0.50
N HIS A 248 7.14 -2.35 0.76
CA HIS A 248 8.02 -2.65 1.89
C HIS A 248 9.35 -1.88 1.86
N GLY A 249 10.17 -2.00 0.83
CA GLY A 249 11.41 -1.25 0.71
C GLY A 249 12.28 -1.28 1.97
N THR A 250 12.38 -2.44 2.64
CA THR A 250 13.02 -2.60 3.97
C THR A 250 14.45 -2.07 4.01
N GLU A 251 15.21 -2.24 2.94
CA GLU A 251 16.56 -1.72 2.75
C GLU A 251 16.60 -0.44 1.88
N GLY A 252 15.46 0.21 1.65
CA GLY A 252 15.38 1.42 0.84
C GLY A 252 16.29 2.54 1.33
N HIS A 253 16.52 2.63 2.66
CA HIS A 253 17.44 3.59 3.25
C HIS A 253 18.90 3.44 2.80
N LEU A 254 19.30 2.30 2.27
CA LEU A 254 20.64 2.07 1.75
C LEU A 254 20.84 2.66 0.34
N ILE A 255 19.75 2.98 -0.36
CA ILE A 255 19.70 3.49 -1.73
C ILE A 255 18.69 4.62 -1.86
N ALA A 256 18.53 5.43 -0.81
CA ALA A 256 17.53 6.49 -0.74
C ALA A 256 17.75 7.56 -1.82
N ASP A 257 18.98 7.87 -2.15
CA ASP A 257 19.38 8.75 -3.24
C ASP A 257 18.89 8.24 -4.61
N VAL A 258 19.08 6.96 -4.90
CA VAL A 258 18.61 6.34 -6.15
C VAL A 258 17.07 6.40 -6.26
N LEU A 259 16.36 6.12 -5.16
CA LEU A 259 14.89 6.17 -5.15
C LEU A 259 14.37 7.58 -5.34
N ALA A 260 15.00 8.57 -4.70
CA ALA A 260 14.64 9.98 -4.79
C ALA A 260 14.92 10.55 -6.19
N GLU A 261 16.12 10.35 -6.74
CA GLU A 261 16.50 10.80 -8.08
C GLU A 261 15.55 10.27 -9.16
N ARG A 262 15.12 9.02 -9.01
CA ARG A 262 14.20 8.36 -9.94
C ARG A 262 12.73 8.58 -9.63
N GLN A 263 12.41 9.34 -8.59
CA GLN A 263 11.03 9.63 -8.14
C GLN A 263 10.18 8.36 -7.95
N ILE A 264 10.77 7.33 -7.32
CA ILE A 264 10.10 6.05 -7.09
C ILE A 264 9.29 6.11 -5.80
N PRO A 265 7.96 5.98 -5.84
CA PRO A 265 7.13 5.92 -4.65
C PRO A 265 7.37 4.63 -3.86
N VAL A 266 7.34 4.73 -2.53
CA VAL A 266 7.53 3.58 -1.64
C VAL A 266 6.39 3.47 -0.64
N ILE A 267 5.71 2.32 -0.62
CA ILE A 267 4.77 1.94 0.44
C ILE A 267 5.57 1.16 1.47
N ILE A 268 5.95 1.83 2.57
CA ILE A 268 6.89 1.31 3.55
C ILE A 268 6.20 0.67 4.75
N GLY A 269 6.59 -0.56 5.06
CA GLY A 269 6.07 -1.34 6.19
C GLY A 269 6.05 -2.84 5.89
N PRO A 270 5.69 -3.68 6.87
CA PRO A 270 5.41 -3.35 8.26
C PRO A 270 6.68 -2.94 9.02
N LEU A 271 6.60 -1.88 9.80
CA LEU A 271 7.76 -1.38 10.55
C LEU A 271 7.99 -2.20 11.85
N PHE A 272 6.90 -2.64 12.46
CA PHE A 272 6.91 -3.39 13.72
C PHE A 272 6.73 -4.88 13.47
N THR A 273 7.78 -5.53 13.00
CA THR A 273 7.83 -6.97 12.74
C THR A 273 9.11 -7.59 13.29
N SER A 274 9.18 -8.90 13.36
CA SER A 274 10.41 -9.63 13.73
C SER A 274 11.35 -9.78 12.53
N ARG A 275 12.57 -10.29 12.77
CA ARG A 275 13.50 -10.71 11.72
C ARG A 275 13.18 -12.15 11.25
N SER A 276 11.94 -12.41 10.90
CA SER A 276 11.45 -13.74 10.52
C SER A 276 12.02 -14.27 9.20
N LYS A 277 12.66 -13.39 8.40
CA LYS A 277 13.29 -13.72 7.13
C LYS A 277 14.67 -13.07 7.01
N VAL A 278 15.56 -13.67 6.20
CA VAL A 278 16.89 -13.11 5.94
C VAL A 278 16.81 -11.72 5.30
N GLU A 279 15.84 -11.49 4.45
CA GLU A 279 15.65 -10.20 3.77
C GLU A 279 15.17 -9.07 4.71
N LEU A 280 14.78 -9.38 5.97
CA LEU A 280 14.42 -8.41 7.00
C LEU A 280 15.58 -8.07 7.96
N ARG A 281 16.77 -8.62 7.73
CA ARG A 281 17.91 -8.47 8.65
C ARG A 281 18.33 -7.02 8.91
N ASN A 282 18.24 -6.16 7.88
CA ASN A 282 18.61 -4.75 7.92
C ASN A 282 17.41 -3.81 8.14
N ARG A 283 16.30 -4.33 8.67
CA ARG A 283 15.13 -3.53 9.02
C ARG A 283 15.51 -2.43 10.01
N SER A 284 15.07 -1.22 9.73
CA SER A 284 15.35 -0.04 10.53
C SER A 284 14.09 0.83 10.69
N LEU A 285 13.77 1.23 11.93
CA LEU A 285 12.71 2.21 12.19
C LEU A 285 13.07 3.62 11.71
N ARG A 286 14.33 3.87 11.36
CA ARG A 286 14.79 5.13 10.76
C ARG A 286 14.54 5.18 9.25
N ASN A 287 14.25 4.05 8.62
CA ASN A 287 14.11 3.94 7.17
C ASN A 287 13.10 4.97 6.60
N PRO A 288 11.84 5.08 7.10
CA PRO A 288 10.90 6.08 6.57
C PRO A 288 11.43 7.50 6.65
N GLY A 289 12.04 7.89 7.77
CA GLY A 289 12.59 9.22 7.95
C GLY A 289 13.81 9.50 7.07
N ILE A 290 14.62 8.50 6.73
CA ILE A 290 15.73 8.63 5.78
C ILE A 290 15.20 8.86 4.37
N LEU A 291 14.24 8.04 3.93
CA LEU A 291 13.60 8.16 2.61
C LEU A 291 12.87 9.50 2.45
N ALA A 292 12.09 9.92 3.46
CA ALA A 292 11.38 11.19 3.43
C ALA A 292 12.34 12.38 3.29
N ARG A 293 13.43 12.41 4.06
CA ARG A 293 14.46 13.47 3.95
C ARG A 293 15.19 13.48 2.62
N ALA A 294 15.29 12.33 1.96
CA ALA A 294 15.82 12.24 0.60
C ALA A 294 14.83 12.72 -0.48
N GLY A 295 13.56 13.00 -0.11
CA GLY A 295 12.52 13.43 -1.04
C GLY A 295 11.74 12.31 -1.70
N VAL A 296 11.82 11.09 -1.17
CA VAL A 296 11.03 9.94 -1.66
C VAL A 296 9.57 10.10 -1.22
N GLU A 297 8.62 9.94 -2.14
CA GLU A 297 7.20 9.88 -1.83
C GLU A 297 6.88 8.58 -1.07
N LEU A 298 6.24 8.72 0.10
CA LEU A 298 6.01 7.60 1.01
C LEU A 298 4.54 7.44 1.40
N ALA A 299 4.11 6.18 1.50
CA ALA A 299 2.97 5.76 2.29
C ALA A 299 3.41 4.73 3.34
N ILE A 300 2.83 4.79 4.54
CA ILE A 300 3.12 3.81 5.60
C ILE A 300 2.02 2.75 5.56
N THR A 301 2.39 1.48 5.73
CA THR A 301 1.48 0.34 5.73
C THR A 301 1.67 -0.55 6.95
N THR A 302 0.58 -1.19 7.39
CA THR A 302 0.60 -2.26 8.39
C THR A 302 0.94 -3.61 7.80
N ASP A 303 0.64 -3.80 6.51
CA ASP A 303 0.74 -5.11 5.84
C ASP A 303 -0.11 -6.17 6.58
N HIS A 304 -1.40 -5.83 6.84
CA HIS A 304 -2.33 -6.79 7.46
C HIS A 304 -2.24 -8.16 6.73
N PRO A 305 -2.18 -9.30 7.42
CA PRO A 305 -2.35 -9.49 8.87
C PRO A 305 -1.05 -9.43 9.70
N VAL A 306 0.07 -9.02 9.12
CA VAL A 306 1.36 -8.97 9.85
C VAL A 306 1.27 -8.04 11.05
N VAL A 307 0.58 -6.91 10.91
CA VAL A 307 0.28 -5.98 12.00
C VAL A 307 -1.19 -5.59 11.91
N PRO A 308 -2.03 -5.92 12.90
CA PRO A 308 -3.42 -5.48 12.91
C PRO A 308 -3.53 -3.96 12.85
N PRO A 309 -4.40 -3.38 12.01
CA PRO A 309 -4.55 -1.93 11.87
C PRO A 309 -5.07 -1.24 13.13
N ALA A 310 -5.77 -1.98 14.01
CA ALA A 310 -6.43 -1.45 15.21
C ALA A 310 -5.58 -1.36 16.47
N SER A 311 -4.29 -1.66 16.45
CA SER A 311 -3.49 -1.58 17.68
C SER A 311 -3.43 -0.14 18.23
N PRO A 312 -4.07 0.18 19.39
CA PRO A 312 -4.09 1.54 19.95
C PRO A 312 -2.70 2.10 20.27
N ARG A 313 -1.71 1.21 20.40
CA ARG A 313 -0.31 1.57 20.66
C ARG A 313 0.48 1.89 19.39
N ARG A 314 -0.13 1.78 18.21
CA ARG A 314 0.53 1.92 16.90
C ARG A 314 -0.15 2.96 16.00
N ARG A 315 -0.68 4.03 16.59
CA ARG A 315 -1.21 5.20 15.85
C ARG A 315 -0.04 5.91 15.14
N GLY A 316 0.37 5.38 14.00
CA GLY A 316 1.49 5.89 13.21
C GLY A 316 1.14 6.13 11.75
N PHE A 317 -0.14 6.25 11.43
CA PHE A 317 -0.58 6.65 10.08
C PHE A 317 -0.74 8.17 10.02
N ALA A 318 0.35 8.90 10.07
CA ALA A 318 0.34 10.27 9.60
C ALA A 318 0.87 10.28 8.16
N PRO A 319 0.26 11.02 7.22
CA PRO A 319 0.93 11.34 5.98
C PRO A 319 2.26 11.99 6.34
N VAL A 320 3.35 11.49 5.77
CA VAL A 320 4.66 12.10 5.96
C VAL A 320 4.64 13.43 5.24
N ARG A 321 4.40 14.51 5.98
CA ARG A 321 4.58 15.86 5.46
C ARG A 321 6.08 16.09 5.22
N THR A 322 6.44 16.48 4.03
CA THR A 322 7.78 16.90 3.65
C THR A 322 8.01 18.39 3.97
N ASP A 323 7.41 18.93 5.04
CA ASP A 323 7.63 20.32 5.44
C ASP A 323 9.03 20.50 6.03
N HIS A 324 9.80 21.33 5.40
CA HIS A 324 11.20 21.70 5.65
C HIS A 324 11.40 22.55 6.92
N GLU A 325 10.74 22.23 8.04
CA GLU A 325 11.15 22.76 9.33
C GLU A 325 11.60 21.62 10.22
N ALA A 326 12.91 21.42 10.30
CA ALA A 326 13.53 20.64 11.36
C ALA A 326 13.08 21.18 12.72
N PRO A 327 12.70 20.34 13.70
CA PRO A 327 12.51 20.79 15.07
C PRO A 327 13.80 21.48 15.51
N ARG A 328 13.70 22.71 15.95
CA ARG A 328 14.84 23.42 16.55
C ARG A 328 15.36 22.58 17.71
N ASP A 329 16.62 22.22 17.63
CA ASP A 329 17.34 21.51 18.67
C ASP A 329 17.12 22.26 20.02
N PRO A 330 16.49 21.64 21.04
CA PRO A 330 16.49 22.26 22.36
C PRO A 330 17.94 22.25 22.85
N GLY A 331 18.51 23.45 22.92
CA GLY A 331 19.88 23.67 23.35
C GLY A 331 20.28 22.85 24.58
N PRO A 332 21.57 22.70 24.90
CA PRO A 332 22.08 21.73 25.84
C PRO A 332 21.48 21.94 27.23
N SER A 333 20.57 21.06 27.64
CA SER A 333 20.11 20.98 29.03
C SER A 333 21.27 20.48 29.89
N ASN A 334 21.70 21.29 30.84
CA ASN A 334 22.60 20.93 31.92
C ASN A 334 22.12 19.65 32.65
N ARG A 335 22.55 18.49 32.21
CA ARG A 335 22.46 17.25 32.99
C ARG A 335 23.81 16.97 33.64
N ARG A 336 23.83 16.99 34.98
CA ARG A 336 24.94 16.49 35.76
C ARG A 336 25.21 15.02 35.43
N PRO A 337 26.47 14.57 35.38
CA PRO A 337 26.79 13.18 35.14
C PRO A 337 26.28 12.30 36.29
N ALA A 338 25.53 11.27 35.95
CA ALA A 338 25.19 10.20 36.89
C ALA A 338 26.45 9.39 37.23
N GLY A 339 26.71 9.22 38.50
CA GLY A 339 27.80 8.39 39.00
C GLY A 339 27.64 6.90 38.65
N PRO A 340 28.70 6.08 38.76
CA PRO A 340 28.69 4.70 38.32
C PRO A 340 27.73 3.85 39.17
N ALA A 341 26.89 3.06 38.50
CA ALA A 341 26.08 2.03 39.14
C ALA A 341 26.92 0.82 39.51
N PRO A 342 26.70 0.21 40.70
CA PRO A 342 27.37 -1.03 41.06
C PRO A 342 26.73 -2.22 40.38
N TRP A 343 27.56 -3.08 39.78
CA TRP A 343 27.42 -4.49 39.29
C TRP A 343 26.15 -4.91 38.57
#